data_f5f69bd651452b2a8fc3a59960fb9be4
#
_entry.id   f5f69bd651452b2a8fc3a59960fb9be4
#
_cell.length_a   1.000
_cell.length_b   1.000
_cell.length_c   1.000
_cell.angle_alpha   90.00
_cell.angle_beta   90.00
_cell.angle_gamma   90.00
#
_symmetry.space_group_name_H-M   'P 1'
#
loop_
_entity.id
_entity.type
_entity.pdbx_description
1 polymer ?
#
loop_
_entity_poly.entity_id
_entity_poly.type
_entity_poly.pdbx_seq_one_letter_code
_entity_poly.pdbx_strand_id
1 'polypeptide(L)'
;MRRLIQPELLDALPPDDPAAIASRSDLRRLNFIMGHAGYLTRTLFRLLPASRPTSHPLRVVELGGGDGTLLLRLAQLWSLLGVRAEVTLVDREPVISRETRGGFDALRWPLECVAADVFAWLGSSRPRADLVLANLFLHHFEDRSLSELLRLASAMTNLFIACEPRRSTFALAAAHALPLIGCNAVTRHDAVVSVHAGFADRELSRLWPCAAEWQLKEQSVPPFSHGFSARRHV
;
A
#
# COMPACT_ATOMS: atom_id res chain seq x y z
N MET A 1 18.58 13.48 -0.83
CA MET A 1 17.56 14.33 -0.16
C MET A 1 17.30 13.77 1.23
N ARG A 2 17.19 14.62 2.28
CA ARG A 2 16.75 14.18 3.62
C ARG A 2 15.25 13.86 3.58
N ARG A 3 14.80 12.81 4.31
CA ARG A 3 13.40 12.48 4.48
C ARG A 3 12.72 13.56 5.33
N LEU A 4 11.57 14.06 4.86
CA LEU A 4 10.80 15.10 5.54
C LEU A 4 9.32 14.71 5.47
N ILE A 5 8.72 14.50 6.64
CA ILE A 5 7.31 14.14 6.77
C ILE A 5 6.53 15.40 7.12
N GLN A 6 5.48 15.64 6.37
CA GLN A 6 4.53 16.74 6.58
C GLN A 6 3.11 16.20 6.42
N PRO A 7 2.11 16.78 7.09
CA PRO A 7 0.71 16.40 6.89
C PRO A 7 0.28 16.61 5.44
N GLU A 8 -0.46 15.65 4.89
CA GLU A 8 -1.12 15.79 3.60
C GLU A 8 -2.43 16.55 3.75
N LEU A 9 -2.80 17.36 2.77
CA LEU A 9 -4.05 18.12 2.79
C LEU A 9 -5.26 17.20 2.71
N LEU A 10 -5.14 16.10 1.95
CA LEU A 10 -6.22 15.12 1.78
C LEU A 10 -6.65 14.51 3.12
N ASP A 11 -5.72 14.26 4.03
CA ASP A 11 -5.98 13.67 5.35
C ASP A 11 -6.77 14.62 6.28
N ALA A 12 -6.72 15.92 6.01
CA ALA A 12 -7.43 16.93 6.79
C ALA A 12 -8.82 17.29 6.23
N LEU A 13 -9.15 16.83 5.02
CA LEU A 13 -10.42 17.14 4.37
C LEU A 13 -11.50 16.12 4.69
N PRO A 14 -12.77 16.55 4.89
CA PRO A 14 -13.89 15.62 5.01
C PRO A 14 -13.99 14.69 3.78
N PRO A 15 -14.46 13.43 3.95
CA PRO A 15 -14.57 12.48 2.84
C PRO A 15 -15.45 12.94 1.67
N ASP A 16 -16.46 13.75 1.94
CA ASP A 16 -17.43 14.32 1.00
C ASP A 16 -17.02 15.68 0.41
N ASP A 17 -15.88 16.23 0.84
CA ASP A 17 -15.34 17.47 0.25
C ASP A 17 -15.06 17.28 -1.23
N PRO A 18 -15.52 18.20 -2.13
CA PRO A 18 -15.29 18.09 -3.57
C PRO A 18 -13.80 17.99 -3.95
N ALA A 19 -12.91 18.69 -3.23
CA ALA A 19 -11.48 18.63 -3.48
C ALA A 19 -10.89 17.28 -3.05
N ALA A 20 -11.38 16.68 -1.95
CA ALA A 20 -10.98 15.34 -1.51
C ALA A 20 -11.46 14.26 -2.50
N ILE A 21 -12.71 14.35 -2.98
CA ILE A 21 -13.26 13.45 -4.02
C ILE A 21 -12.42 13.54 -5.30
N ALA A 22 -12.11 14.75 -5.77
CA ALA A 22 -11.30 14.96 -6.95
C ALA A 22 -9.86 14.45 -6.75
N SER A 23 -9.26 14.65 -5.56
CA SER A 23 -7.92 14.15 -5.23
C SER A 23 -7.88 12.63 -5.25
N ARG A 24 -8.86 11.94 -4.64
CA ARG A 24 -8.95 10.46 -4.73
C ARG A 24 -9.07 9.97 -6.17
N SER A 25 -9.79 10.71 -7.03
CA SER A 25 -9.86 10.39 -8.46
C SER A 25 -8.50 10.56 -9.15
N ASP A 26 -7.76 11.61 -8.83
CA ASP A 26 -6.39 11.81 -9.32
C ASP A 26 -5.46 10.71 -8.85
N LEU A 27 -5.51 10.32 -7.56
CA LEU A 27 -4.70 9.25 -7.02
C LEU A 27 -4.96 7.90 -7.71
N ARG A 28 -6.22 7.57 -8.06
CA ARG A 28 -6.52 6.37 -8.85
C ARG A 28 -5.83 6.38 -10.21
N ARG A 29 -5.86 7.55 -10.92
CA ARG A 29 -5.17 7.72 -12.21
C ARG A 29 -3.66 7.59 -12.06
N LEU A 30 -3.09 8.22 -11.03
CA LEU A 30 -1.65 8.17 -10.74
C LEU A 30 -1.19 6.76 -10.40
N ASN A 31 -1.92 6.05 -9.53
CA ASN A 31 -1.64 4.64 -9.21
C ASN A 31 -1.66 3.74 -10.44
N PHE A 32 -2.58 4.02 -11.38
CA PHE A 32 -2.62 3.30 -12.64
C PHE A 32 -1.38 3.57 -13.50
N ILE A 33 -1.02 4.85 -13.70
CA ILE A 33 0.16 5.28 -14.48
C ILE A 33 1.46 4.76 -13.87
N MET A 34 1.57 4.78 -12.53
CA MET A 34 2.74 4.27 -11.80
C MET A 34 2.83 2.76 -11.79
N GLY A 35 1.80 2.02 -12.24
CA GLY A 35 1.83 0.58 -12.41
C GLY A 35 1.92 -0.21 -11.10
N HIS A 36 1.44 0.34 -9.97
CA HIS A 36 1.54 -0.27 -8.64
C HIS A 36 0.93 -1.68 -8.60
N ALA A 37 -0.27 -1.86 -9.18
CA ALA A 37 -0.91 -3.18 -9.22
C ALA A 37 -0.04 -4.22 -9.95
N GLY A 38 0.61 -3.83 -11.05
CA GLY A 38 1.54 -4.70 -11.76
C GLY A 38 2.79 -5.06 -10.96
N TYR A 39 3.37 -4.10 -10.25
CA TYR A 39 4.51 -4.33 -9.37
C TYR A 39 4.14 -5.28 -8.22
N LEU A 40 3.06 -4.99 -7.51
CA LEU A 40 2.58 -5.79 -6.36
C LEU A 40 2.26 -7.23 -6.80
N THR A 41 1.56 -7.38 -7.94
CA THR A 41 1.25 -8.70 -8.52
C THR A 41 2.53 -9.49 -8.84
N ARG A 42 3.46 -8.92 -9.61
CA ARG A 42 4.72 -9.61 -9.96
C ARG A 42 5.54 -9.98 -8.72
N THR A 43 5.53 -9.11 -7.70
CA THR A 43 6.27 -9.35 -6.45
C THR A 43 5.63 -10.48 -5.66
N LEU A 44 4.30 -10.49 -5.53
CA LEU A 44 3.57 -11.58 -4.87
C LEU A 44 3.89 -12.92 -5.51
N PHE A 45 3.69 -13.05 -6.83
CA PHE A 45 3.87 -14.35 -7.53
C PHE A 45 5.31 -14.84 -7.54
N ARG A 46 6.30 -13.94 -7.43
CA ARG A 46 7.71 -14.32 -7.26
C ARG A 46 8.01 -14.87 -5.87
N LEU A 47 7.30 -14.39 -4.86
CA LEU A 47 7.58 -14.71 -3.46
C LEU A 47 6.65 -15.78 -2.88
N LEU A 48 5.49 -16.04 -3.50
CA LEU A 48 4.62 -17.13 -3.11
C LEU A 48 5.33 -18.48 -3.35
N PRO A 49 5.28 -19.41 -2.39
CA PRO A 49 5.80 -20.77 -2.58
C PRO A 49 5.05 -21.46 -3.73
N ALA A 50 5.79 -22.11 -4.63
CA ALA A 50 5.19 -22.91 -5.71
C ALA A 50 4.36 -24.09 -5.18
N SER A 51 4.69 -24.57 -3.99
CA SER A 51 4.01 -25.70 -3.31
C SER A 51 2.79 -25.29 -2.49
N ARG A 52 2.34 -24.02 -2.58
CA ARG A 52 1.20 -23.57 -1.80
C ARG A 52 -0.07 -24.34 -2.20
N PRO A 53 -0.80 -24.92 -1.23
CA PRO A 53 -2.10 -25.53 -1.53
C PRO A 53 -3.07 -24.48 -2.09
N THR A 54 -3.64 -24.73 -3.27
CA THR A 54 -4.66 -23.85 -3.88
C THR A 54 -6.04 -24.03 -3.25
N SER A 55 -6.20 -25.00 -2.33
CA SER A 55 -7.45 -25.33 -1.66
C SER A 55 -7.96 -24.25 -0.71
N HIS A 56 -7.06 -23.45 -0.14
CA HIS A 56 -7.43 -22.39 0.81
C HIS A 56 -7.23 -21.00 0.19
N PRO A 57 -8.19 -20.07 0.37
CA PRO A 57 -8.01 -18.68 -0.06
C PRO A 57 -6.83 -18.03 0.69
N LEU A 58 -6.14 -17.08 0.03
CA LEU A 58 -5.14 -16.24 0.68
C LEU A 58 -5.81 -15.29 1.67
N ARG A 59 -5.30 -15.21 2.89
CA ARG A 59 -5.65 -14.13 3.81
C ARG A 59 -4.75 -12.93 3.53
N VAL A 60 -5.34 -11.88 2.99
CA VAL A 60 -4.63 -10.67 2.58
C VAL A 60 -5.11 -9.50 3.45
N VAL A 61 -4.18 -8.75 3.98
CA VAL A 61 -4.45 -7.51 4.72
C VAL A 61 -3.81 -6.35 3.98
N GLU A 62 -4.58 -5.31 3.67
CA GLU A 62 -4.07 -4.03 3.18
C GLU A 62 -4.12 -3.00 4.30
N LEU A 63 -2.99 -2.35 4.57
CA LEU A 63 -2.85 -1.26 5.53
C LEU A 63 -2.92 0.08 4.80
N GLY A 64 -3.81 0.98 5.25
CA GLY A 64 -4.02 2.27 4.61
C GLY A 64 -4.68 2.17 3.24
N GLY A 65 -5.67 1.27 3.09
CA GLY A 65 -6.28 0.96 1.79
C GLY A 65 -7.25 2.00 1.24
N GLY A 66 -7.62 3.03 2.03
CA GLY A 66 -8.46 4.15 1.60
C GLY A 66 -9.76 3.74 0.94
N ASP A 67 -9.90 3.95 -0.37
CA ASP A 67 -11.10 3.65 -1.16
C ASP A 67 -11.17 2.18 -1.67
N GLY A 68 -10.15 1.38 -1.42
CA GLY A 68 -10.07 -0.03 -1.81
C GLY A 68 -9.93 -0.30 -3.31
N THR A 69 -9.80 0.72 -4.14
CA THR A 69 -9.74 0.55 -5.61
C THR A 69 -8.49 -0.17 -6.07
N LEU A 70 -7.34 0.06 -5.42
CA LEU A 70 -6.12 -0.69 -5.73
C LEU A 70 -6.29 -2.17 -5.35
N LEU A 71 -6.80 -2.45 -4.16
CA LEU A 71 -7.03 -3.82 -3.70
C LEU A 71 -8.00 -4.58 -4.61
N LEU A 72 -9.09 -3.93 -5.06
CA LEU A 72 -10.01 -4.50 -6.05
C LEU A 72 -9.28 -4.82 -7.37
N ARG A 73 -8.42 -3.91 -7.85
CA ARG A 73 -7.64 -4.14 -9.07
C ARG A 73 -6.68 -5.32 -8.91
N LEU A 74 -6.04 -5.46 -7.75
CA LEU A 74 -5.22 -6.62 -7.42
C LEU A 74 -6.07 -7.90 -7.40
N ALA A 75 -7.24 -7.87 -6.76
CA ALA A 75 -8.16 -8.99 -6.72
C ALA A 75 -8.58 -9.45 -8.12
N GLN A 76 -8.90 -8.51 -9.04
CA GLN A 76 -9.22 -8.81 -10.43
C GLN A 76 -8.04 -9.50 -11.15
N LEU A 77 -6.83 -8.93 -11.03
CA LEU A 77 -5.63 -9.51 -11.65
C LEU A 77 -5.30 -10.90 -11.10
N TRP A 78 -5.39 -11.07 -9.78
CA TRP A 78 -5.04 -12.34 -9.12
C TRP A 78 -6.10 -13.41 -9.37
N SER A 79 -7.37 -13.04 -9.47
CA SER A 79 -8.45 -13.95 -9.85
C SER A 79 -8.24 -14.51 -11.25
N LEU A 80 -7.81 -13.69 -12.23
CA LEU A 80 -7.43 -14.15 -13.57
C LEU A 80 -6.25 -15.13 -13.55
N LEU A 81 -5.40 -15.08 -12.53
CA LEU A 81 -4.28 -15.98 -12.32
C LEU A 81 -4.62 -17.17 -11.40
N GLY A 82 -5.91 -17.41 -11.14
CA GLY A 82 -6.40 -18.56 -10.37
C GLY A 82 -6.25 -18.42 -8.85
N VAL A 83 -5.93 -17.22 -8.33
CA VAL A 83 -5.87 -16.98 -6.89
C VAL A 83 -7.26 -16.67 -6.35
N ARG A 84 -7.59 -17.24 -5.19
CA ARG A 84 -8.71 -16.85 -4.34
C ARG A 84 -8.17 -16.24 -3.06
N ALA A 85 -8.82 -15.19 -2.54
CA ALA A 85 -8.43 -14.60 -1.28
C ALA A 85 -9.64 -14.11 -0.47
N GLU A 86 -9.41 -13.99 0.83
CA GLU A 86 -10.20 -13.23 1.79
C GLU A 86 -9.40 -11.98 2.12
N VAL A 87 -9.99 -10.81 2.00
CA VAL A 87 -9.26 -9.55 2.12
C VAL A 87 -9.79 -8.72 3.26
N THR A 88 -8.89 -8.18 4.07
CA THR A 88 -9.19 -7.20 5.10
C THR A 88 -8.49 -5.89 4.74
N LEU A 89 -9.25 -4.82 4.62
CA LEU A 89 -8.76 -3.47 4.42
C LEU A 89 -8.82 -2.73 5.75
N VAL A 90 -7.68 -2.26 6.23
CA VAL A 90 -7.57 -1.51 7.48
C VAL A 90 -7.20 -0.07 7.16
N ASP A 91 -8.06 0.86 7.55
CA ASP A 91 -7.86 2.29 7.37
C ASP A 91 -8.54 3.04 8.52
N ARG A 92 -8.07 4.23 8.86
CA ARG A 92 -8.76 5.08 9.85
C ARG A 92 -10.14 5.49 9.38
N GLU A 93 -10.25 5.76 8.08
CA GLU A 93 -11.45 6.26 7.43
C GLU A 93 -11.65 5.58 6.07
N PRO A 94 -12.07 4.30 6.04
CA PRO A 94 -12.25 3.57 4.79
C PRO A 94 -13.44 4.14 3.99
N VAL A 95 -13.16 4.64 2.80
CA VAL A 95 -14.17 5.28 1.91
C VAL A 95 -14.55 4.33 0.77
N ILE A 96 -15.01 3.14 1.11
CA ILE A 96 -15.31 2.09 0.13
C ILE A 96 -16.63 2.40 -0.61
N SER A 97 -16.55 2.58 -1.91
CA SER A 97 -17.74 2.77 -2.76
C SER A 97 -18.57 1.50 -2.92
N ARG A 98 -19.84 1.66 -3.29
CA ARG A 98 -20.72 0.52 -3.66
C ARG A 98 -20.15 -0.25 -4.84
N GLU A 99 -19.55 0.46 -5.80
CA GLU A 99 -18.91 -0.14 -6.97
C GLU A 99 -17.71 -1.02 -6.57
N THR A 100 -16.82 -0.50 -5.71
CA THR A 100 -15.69 -1.26 -5.18
C THR A 100 -16.17 -2.52 -4.46
N ARG A 101 -17.16 -2.40 -3.58
CA ARG A 101 -17.74 -3.54 -2.86
C ARG A 101 -18.38 -4.57 -3.81
N GLY A 102 -19.21 -4.11 -4.75
CA GLY A 102 -19.81 -4.97 -5.78
C GLY A 102 -18.78 -5.69 -6.65
N GLY A 103 -17.63 -5.08 -6.88
CA GLY A 103 -16.51 -5.71 -7.59
C GLY A 103 -15.94 -6.92 -6.83
N PHE A 104 -15.78 -6.83 -5.50
CA PHE A 104 -15.37 -7.97 -4.66
C PHE A 104 -16.43 -9.07 -4.60
N ASP A 105 -17.71 -8.69 -4.51
CA ASP A 105 -18.84 -9.64 -4.52
C ASP A 105 -18.87 -10.43 -5.83
N ALA A 106 -18.68 -9.76 -6.97
CA ALA A 106 -18.61 -10.39 -8.29
C ALA A 106 -17.47 -11.41 -8.42
N LEU A 107 -16.34 -11.14 -7.76
CA LEU A 107 -15.20 -12.06 -7.70
C LEU A 107 -15.39 -13.18 -6.66
N ARG A 108 -16.43 -13.10 -5.82
CA ARG A 108 -16.64 -13.95 -4.65
C ARG A 108 -15.45 -13.91 -3.68
N TRP A 109 -14.87 -12.72 -3.50
CA TRP A 109 -13.80 -12.46 -2.55
C TRP A 109 -14.41 -11.75 -1.33
N PRO A 110 -14.47 -12.40 -0.15
CA PRO A 110 -14.89 -11.73 1.07
C PRO A 110 -14.02 -10.50 1.34
N LEU A 111 -14.68 -9.35 1.54
CA LEU A 111 -14.04 -8.08 1.91
C LEU A 111 -14.52 -7.65 3.28
N GLU A 112 -13.59 -7.59 4.24
CA GLU A 112 -13.76 -6.94 5.52
C GLU A 112 -13.14 -5.54 5.47
N CYS A 113 -13.93 -4.49 5.80
CA CYS A 113 -13.42 -3.12 5.92
C CYS A 113 -13.41 -2.74 7.40
N VAL A 114 -12.24 -2.42 7.92
CA VAL A 114 -12.03 -2.11 9.33
C VAL A 114 -11.64 -0.64 9.47
N ALA A 115 -12.52 0.14 10.08
CA ALA A 115 -12.23 1.51 10.48
C ALA A 115 -11.46 1.48 11.82
N ALA A 116 -10.13 1.57 11.78
CA ALA A 116 -9.29 1.47 12.96
C ALA A 116 -7.93 2.14 12.77
N ASP A 117 -7.31 2.53 13.88
CA ASP A 117 -5.89 2.83 13.92
C ASP A 117 -5.07 1.55 13.64
N VAL A 118 -4.10 1.63 12.75
CA VAL A 118 -3.31 0.48 12.29
C VAL A 118 -2.51 -0.16 13.42
N PHE A 119 -1.99 0.61 14.38
CA PHE A 119 -1.21 0.08 15.50
C PHE A 119 -2.11 -0.70 16.46
N ALA A 120 -3.26 -0.14 16.79
CA ALA A 120 -4.24 -0.82 17.64
C ALA A 120 -4.75 -2.11 16.98
N TRP A 121 -5.00 -2.05 15.66
CA TRP A 121 -5.47 -3.21 14.91
C TRP A 121 -4.41 -4.32 14.82
N LEU A 122 -3.19 -3.99 14.44
CA LEU A 122 -2.08 -4.97 14.34
C LEU A 122 -1.67 -5.51 15.71
N GLY A 123 -1.80 -4.72 16.78
CA GLY A 123 -1.50 -5.13 18.16
C GLY A 123 -2.55 -6.05 18.79
N SER A 124 -3.73 -6.22 18.18
CA SER A 124 -4.77 -7.11 18.67
C SER A 124 -4.51 -8.58 18.28
N SER A 125 -5.02 -9.53 19.10
CA SER A 125 -4.91 -10.96 18.81
C SER A 125 -5.78 -11.33 17.60
N ARG A 126 -5.15 -11.69 16.49
CA ARG A 126 -5.83 -12.05 15.23
C ARG A 126 -5.14 -13.23 14.55
N PRO A 127 -5.85 -13.97 13.68
CA PRO A 127 -5.23 -14.97 12.83
C PRO A 127 -4.16 -14.33 11.92
N ARG A 128 -3.06 -15.05 11.69
CA ARG A 128 -2.00 -14.57 10.80
C ARG A 128 -2.51 -14.41 9.38
N ALA A 129 -2.06 -13.36 8.71
CA ALA A 129 -2.26 -13.16 7.29
C ALA A 129 -1.18 -13.91 6.47
N ASP A 130 -1.54 -14.39 5.28
CA ASP A 130 -0.57 -14.91 4.32
C ASP A 130 0.24 -13.78 3.67
N LEU A 131 -0.38 -12.61 3.55
CA LEU A 131 0.19 -11.40 2.95
C LEU A 131 -0.31 -10.15 3.68
N VAL A 132 0.60 -9.27 4.03
CA VAL A 132 0.30 -7.88 4.41
C VAL A 132 0.81 -6.96 3.30
N LEU A 133 -0.05 -6.05 2.85
CA LEU A 133 0.25 -5.04 1.84
C LEU A 133 0.21 -3.64 2.43
N ALA A 134 1.08 -2.76 1.92
CA ALA A 134 0.98 -1.31 2.11
C ALA A 134 1.28 -0.61 0.78
N ASN A 135 0.44 0.34 0.40
CA ASN A 135 0.66 1.12 -0.81
C ASN A 135 0.39 2.59 -0.55
N LEU A 136 1.40 3.42 -0.75
CA LEU A 136 1.34 4.86 -0.47
C LEU A 136 0.85 5.14 0.97
N PHE A 137 1.38 4.41 1.94
CA PHE A 137 0.94 4.46 3.33
C PHE A 137 2.11 4.63 4.32
N LEU A 138 3.21 3.92 4.14
CA LEU A 138 4.32 3.88 5.11
C LEU A 138 5.03 5.23 5.25
N HIS A 139 4.99 6.06 4.21
CA HIS A 139 5.67 7.36 4.20
C HIS A 139 5.03 8.40 5.15
N HIS A 140 3.81 8.18 5.63
CA HIS A 140 3.18 9.03 6.64
C HIS A 140 3.80 8.92 8.03
N PHE A 141 4.63 7.89 8.30
CA PHE A 141 5.15 7.61 9.64
C PHE A 141 6.61 8.02 9.79
N GLU A 142 6.94 8.64 10.92
CA GLU A 142 8.32 8.85 11.34
C GLU A 142 9.01 7.51 11.65
N ASP A 143 10.33 7.46 11.58
CA ASP A 143 11.12 6.23 11.70
C ASP A 143 10.80 5.42 12.96
N ARG A 144 10.53 6.07 14.10
CA ARG A 144 10.17 5.38 15.34
C ARG A 144 8.81 4.66 15.22
N SER A 145 7.80 5.38 14.76
CA SER A 145 6.44 4.82 14.56
C SER A 145 6.45 3.79 13.44
N LEU A 146 7.19 4.05 12.35
CA LEU A 146 7.35 3.11 11.24
C LEU A 146 8.01 1.80 11.69
N SER A 147 9.08 1.88 12.50
CA SER A 147 9.73 0.69 13.07
C SER A 147 8.76 -0.16 13.89
N GLU A 148 7.91 0.47 14.70
CA GLU A 148 6.89 -0.23 15.48
C GLU A 148 5.81 -0.86 14.58
N LEU A 149 5.35 -0.12 13.54
CA LEU A 149 4.40 -0.65 12.55
C LEU A 149 4.96 -1.90 11.85
N LEU A 150 6.21 -1.82 11.37
CA LEU A 150 6.87 -2.93 10.69
C LEU A 150 7.08 -4.13 11.64
N ARG A 151 7.36 -3.88 12.91
CA ARG A 151 7.46 -4.92 13.94
C ARG A 151 6.13 -5.65 14.14
N LEU A 152 5.04 -4.91 14.26
CA LEU A 152 3.69 -5.48 14.39
C LEU A 152 3.28 -6.24 13.13
N ALA A 153 3.52 -5.68 11.95
CA ALA A 153 3.23 -6.32 10.67
C ALA A 153 4.03 -7.63 10.50
N SER A 154 5.32 -7.64 10.88
CA SER A 154 6.16 -8.84 10.80
C SER A 154 5.71 -9.99 11.72
N ALA A 155 5.04 -9.67 12.83
CA ALA A 155 4.44 -10.67 13.71
C ALA A 155 3.16 -11.27 13.09
N MET A 156 2.45 -10.52 12.25
CA MET A 156 1.18 -10.93 11.65
C MET A 156 1.35 -11.79 10.39
N THR A 157 2.45 -11.64 9.64
CA THR A 157 2.61 -12.32 8.35
C THR A 157 3.99 -12.94 8.18
N ASN A 158 4.14 -13.79 7.17
CA ASN A 158 5.43 -14.25 6.66
C ASN A 158 5.80 -13.57 5.33
N LEU A 159 4.89 -12.76 4.77
CA LEU A 159 5.12 -12.01 3.53
C LEU A 159 4.55 -10.60 3.64
N PHE A 160 5.42 -9.62 3.55
CA PHE A 160 5.06 -8.20 3.50
C PHE A 160 5.52 -7.59 2.19
N ILE A 161 4.67 -6.79 1.55
CA ILE A 161 5.00 -6.09 0.30
C ILE A 161 4.52 -4.65 0.42
N ALA A 162 5.39 -3.70 0.07
CA ALA A 162 5.00 -2.29 0.00
C ALA A 162 5.44 -1.64 -1.32
N CYS A 163 4.67 -0.63 -1.73
CA CYS A 163 4.98 0.24 -2.85
C CYS A 163 4.73 1.69 -2.41
N GLU A 164 5.79 2.47 -2.33
CA GLU A 164 5.80 3.80 -1.71
C GLU A 164 6.34 4.87 -2.68
N PRO A 165 6.17 6.16 -2.41
CA PRO A 165 6.83 7.20 -3.18
C PRO A 165 8.34 7.07 -3.11
N ARG A 166 9.01 7.25 -4.25
CA ARG A 166 10.47 7.30 -4.27
C ARG A 166 10.97 8.72 -4.03
N ARG A 167 11.79 8.89 -3.00
CA ARG A 167 12.44 10.17 -2.71
C ARG A 167 13.60 10.39 -3.68
N SER A 168 13.31 11.09 -4.80
CA SER A 168 14.30 11.43 -5.82
C SER A 168 13.98 12.76 -6.48
N THR A 169 15.00 13.43 -7.03
CA THR A 169 14.82 14.69 -7.78
C THR A 169 13.92 14.52 -9.01
N PHE A 170 14.00 13.35 -9.65
CA PHE A 170 13.15 13.03 -10.80
C PHE A 170 11.67 12.89 -10.40
N ALA A 171 11.36 12.19 -9.29
CA ALA A 171 10.00 12.09 -8.78
C ALA A 171 9.46 13.45 -8.33
N LEU A 172 10.31 14.28 -7.73
CA LEU A 172 9.93 15.64 -7.33
C LEU A 172 9.60 16.52 -8.55
N ALA A 173 10.43 16.47 -9.60
CA ALA A 173 10.16 17.20 -10.84
C ALA A 173 8.83 16.73 -11.47
N ALA A 174 8.55 15.43 -11.45
CA ALA A 174 7.28 14.89 -11.95
C ALA A 174 6.08 15.35 -11.09
N ALA A 175 6.22 15.41 -9.76
CA ALA A 175 5.18 15.93 -8.87
C ALA A 175 4.86 17.41 -9.18
N HIS A 176 5.87 18.22 -9.45
CA HIS A 176 5.67 19.60 -9.90
C HIS A 176 5.05 19.73 -11.31
N ALA A 177 5.14 18.68 -12.13
CA ALA A 177 4.52 18.66 -13.47
C ALA A 177 3.04 18.20 -13.47
N LEU A 178 2.48 17.76 -12.35
CA LEU A 178 1.09 17.30 -12.25
C LEU A 178 0.02 18.32 -12.71
N PRO A 179 0.24 19.65 -12.61
CA PRO A 179 -0.68 20.61 -13.21
C PRO A 179 -0.91 20.39 -14.70
N LEU A 180 0.10 19.93 -15.44
CA LEU A 180 0.04 19.70 -16.89
C LEU A 180 -0.93 18.57 -17.29
N ILE A 181 -1.25 17.68 -16.36
CA ILE A 181 -2.21 16.59 -16.58
C ILE A 181 -3.53 16.80 -15.82
N GLY A 182 -3.77 18.03 -15.33
CA GLY A 182 -5.04 18.44 -14.76
C GLY A 182 -5.31 17.95 -13.34
N CYS A 183 -4.30 17.57 -12.57
CA CYS A 183 -4.46 17.22 -11.15
C CYS A 183 -4.88 18.46 -10.33
N ASN A 184 -5.76 18.26 -9.35
CA ASN A 184 -6.25 19.34 -8.48
C ASN A 184 -5.16 19.87 -7.53
N ALA A 185 -5.45 20.96 -6.82
CA ALA A 185 -4.49 21.62 -5.93
C ALA A 185 -4.05 20.72 -4.75
N VAL A 186 -4.97 19.95 -4.18
CA VAL A 186 -4.70 19.01 -3.09
C VAL A 186 -3.72 17.92 -3.56
N THR A 187 -4.04 17.23 -4.66
CA THR A 187 -3.16 16.20 -5.24
C THR A 187 -1.75 16.73 -5.54
N ARG A 188 -1.66 17.96 -6.10
CA ARG A 188 -0.36 18.58 -6.43
C ARG A 188 0.49 18.87 -5.21
N HIS A 189 -0.14 19.39 -4.14
CA HIS A 189 0.52 19.63 -2.86
C HIS A 189 1.00 18.30 -2.26
N ASP A 190 0.08 17.34 -2.13
CA ASP A 190 0.33 16.08 -1.44
C ASP A 190 1.35 15.22 -2.18
N ALA A 191 1.36 15.23 -3.52
CA ALA A 191 2.39 14.53 -4.28
C ALA A 191 3.81 15.04 -3.99
N VAL A 192 4.01 16.34 -3.80
CA VAL A 192 5.32 16.90 -3.41
C VAL A 192 5.67 16.48 -1.99
N VAL A 193 4.72 16.57 -1.05
CA VAL A 193 4.89 16.15 0.34
C VAL A 193 5.23 14.66 0.41
N SER A 194 4.48 13.81 -0.29
CA SER A 194 4.70 12.35 -0.34
C SER A 194 6.08 12.00 -0.92
N VAL A 195 6.57 12.72 -1.96
CA VAL A 195 7.93 12.49 -2.49
C VAL A 195 8.99 12.85 -1.46
N HIS A 196 8.83 13.94 -0.69
CA HIS A 196 9.75 14.30 0.39
C HIS A 196 9.73 13.29 1.54
N ALA A 197 8.57 12.75 1.88
CA ALA A 197 8.38 11.71 2.89
C ALA A 197 8.74 10.30 2.41
N GLY A 198 8.84 10.10 1.10
CA GLY A 198 9.11 8.82 0.45
C GLY A 198 10.45 8.20 0.80
N PHE A 199 10.72 7.03 0.25
CA PHE A 199 11.89 6.22 0.59
C PHE A 199 12.96 6.20 -0.49
N ALA A 200 14.19 5.93 -0.05
CA ALA A 200 15.36 5.75 -0.91
C ALA A 200 16.25 4.61 -0.34
N ASP A 201 17.12 4.08 -1.19
CA ASP A 201 18.13 3.08 -0.82
C ASP A 201 17.53 1.87 -0.06
N ARG A 202 18.00 1.65 1.17
CA ARG A 202 17.59 0.53 2.03
C ARG A 202 16.98 1.01 3.36
N GLU A 203 16.19 2.07 3.34
CA GLU A 203 15.65 2.68 4.56
C GLU A 203 14.62 1.77 5.24
N LEU A 204 13.71 1.14 4.49
CA LEU A 204 12.76 0.18 5.06
C LEU A 204 13.44 -1.09 5.58
N SER A 205 14.46 -1.59 4.86
CA SER A 205 15.24 -2.75 5.32
C SER A 205 15.97 -2.50 6.64
N ARG A 206 16.44 -1.27 6.88
CA ARG A 206 17.11 -0.90 8.14
C ARG A 206 16.14 -0.84 9.32
N LEU A 207 14.87 -0.54 9.06
CA LEU A 207 13.82 -0.45 10.08
C LEU A 207 13.10 -1.79 10.29
N TRP A 208 13.31 -2.78 9.40
CA TRP A 208 12.65 -4.08 9.50
C TRP A 208 13.23 -4.88 10.67
N PRO A 209 12.37 -5.46 11.56
CA PRO A 209 12.84 -6.20 12.73
C PRO A 209 13.43 -7.56 12.35
N CYS A 210 14.40 -8.03 13.16
CA CYS A 210 15.00 -9.37 13.00
C CYS A 210 15.40 -9.67 11.56
N ALA A 211 16.07 -8.74 10.87
CA ALA A 211 16.36 -8.81 9.44
C ALA A 211 17.04 -10.12 8.99
N ALA A 212 17.79 -10.77 9.89
CA ALA A 212 18.44 -12.06 9.61
C ALA A 212 17.45 -13.22 9.40
N GLU A 213 16.20 -13.11 9.87
CA GLU A 213 15.15 -14.10 9.66
C GLU A 213 14.39 -13.90 8.34
N TRP A 214 14.74 -12.83 7.58
CA TRP A 214 13.95 -12.40 6.45
C TRP A 214 14.78 -12.17 5.19
N GLN A 215 14.26 -12.58 4.07
CA GLN A 215 14.72 -12.16 2.76
C GLN A 215 14.13 -10.78 2.48
N LEU A 216 14.96 -9.74 2.63
CA LEU A 216 14.57 -8.35 2.38
C LEU A 216 15.01 -7.90 1.00
N LYS A 217 14.12 -7.22 0.28
CA LYS A 217 14.43 -6.61 -1.01
C LYS A 217 13.82 -5.23 -1.11
N GLU A 218 14.67 -4.24 -1.39
CA GLU A 218 14.27 -2.90 -1.79
C GLU A 218 14.74 -2.62 -3.21
N GLN A 219 13.93 -1.92 -3.98
CA GLN A 219 14.24 -1.58 -5.35
C GLN A 219 13.46 -0.35 -5.83
N SER A 220 14.04 0.36 -6.78
CA SER A 220 13.29 1.35 -7.55
C SER A 220 12.21 0.64 -8.38
N VAL A 221 11.01 1.20 -8.37
CA VAL A 221 9.89 0.78 -9.22
C VAL A 221 9.56 1.96 -10.14
N PRO A 222 9.99 1.89 -11.40
CA PRO A 222 9.73 2.98 -12.35
C PRO A 222 8.22 3.21 -12.52
N PRO A 223 7.80 4.48 -12.76
CA PRO A 223 8.70 5.62 -12.94
C PRO A 223 9.11 6.32 -11.63
N PHE A 224 8.29 6.30 -10.54
CA PHE A 224 8.46 7.20 -9.39
C PHE A 224 8.35 6.51 -8.05
N SER A 225 8.29 5.18 -8.02
CA SER A 225 8.00 4.44 -6.79
C SER A 225 9.22 3.71 -6.25
N HIS A 226 9.14 3.39 -4.96
CA HIS A 226 10.08 2.59 -4.19
C HIS A 226 9.37 1.34 -3.70
N GLY A 227 9.86 0.19 -4.08
CA GLY A 227 9.28 -1.09 -3.72
C GLY A 227 10.06 -1.78 -2.61
N PHE A 228 9.35 -2.30 -1.64
CA PHE A 228 9.90 -3.11 -0.56
C PHE A 228 9.18 -4.45 -0.47
N SER A 229 9.90 -5.50 -0.17
CA SER A 229 9.33 -6.79 0.19
C SER A 229 10.18 -7.48 1.25
N ALA A 230 9.49 -8.15 2.18
CA ALA A 230 10.07 -8.97 3.21
C ALA A 230 9.38 -10.33 3.21
N ARG A 231 10.15 -11.41 3.06
CA ARG A 231 9.69 -12.80 3.14
C ARG A 231 10.47 -13.51 4.24
N ARG A 232 9.76 -14.14 5.19
CA ARG A 232 10.41 -14.90 6.26
C ARG A 232 11.08 -16.15 5.67
N HIS A 233 12.29 -16.45 6.12
CA HIS A 233 12.93 -17.72 5.81
C HIS A 233 12.11 -18.87 6.41
N VAL A 234 11.87 -19.92 5.64
CA VAL A 234 11.16 -21.14 6.08
C VAL A 234 12.18 -22.13 6.61
#